data_abb828fb8d2684909c6ae46edbbc9b8d
#
_entry.id   abb828fb8d2684909c6ae46edbbc9b8d
#
_cell.length_a   1.000
_cell.length_b   1.000
_cell.length_c   1.000
_cell.angle_alpha   90.00
_cell.angle_beta   90.00
_cell.angle_gamma   90.00
#
_symmetry.space_group_name_H-M   'P 1'
#
loop_
_entity.id
_entity.type
_entity.pdbx_description
1 polymer ?
#
loop_
_entity_poly.entity_id
_entity_poly.type
_entity_poly.pdbx_seq_one_letter_code
_entity_poly.pdbx_strand_id
1 'polypeptide(L)'
;MSTGQISLGIIIFYLVAMLVITICNGRKKKQKSAEGFFLANRGVSSVLLPLTMIAAMQSTFAFLGAPGMYYTHGIPYIVMVLSQVWVALMVVYFGNKIRILAKKKGYMSLGDYLQDRFNSKYLKVLASCISVLMTMVFLSMQYVGNARAMSIVSGNAISYKAAIIVSILFSLMYVLIGGAGGVVLLDAIQAIILMVGIVLAAWIAIAPVGGIKELFTGIINQAPEMLSRPGAQGLYTDKYWIMQFLVLPFGIWFCPHIWSKSLMAKDEDAIAKSAISIPVSQILIYGFATLFIGLAGHLLATPEQVGTADNILPVLMLLHSNWLVAALVMAAAIAAGISTINAMLLVSSQIVSQDLVLLNHKGKISDKQNMLLSRGIVLAIAVACGIMALDPPETLVQIVQDVAYTGLAQLAPAFLLGLYWKGCTKAGASCGMTAGIIILFATRILKVTPLGWPGFMWAFFTNILLTIVISAITKQKVGEV
;
A
#
# COMPACT_ATOMS: atom_id res chain seq x y z
N MET A 1 -14.14 -20.88 -27.81
CA MET A 1 -13.82 -19.78 -26.91
C MET A 1 -12.65 -19.02 -27.48
N SER A 2 -12.67 -17.70 -27.47
CA SER A 2 -11.49 -16.90 -27.83
C SER A 2 -10.39 -17.07 -26.80
N THR A 3 -9.13 -16.82 -27.17
CA THR A 3 -7.99 -16.85 -26.22
C THR A 3 -8.22 -15.94 -25.03
N GLY A 4 -8.84 -14.77 -25.25
CA GLY A 4 -9.20 -13.84 -24.16
C GLY A 4 -10.24 -14.41 -23.19
N GLN A 5 -11.25 -15.14 -23.67
CA GLN A 5 -12.23 -15.81 -22.81
C GLN A 5 -11.58 -16.90 -21.95
N ILE A 6 -10.60 -17.62 -22.49
CA ILE A 6 -9.86 -18.64 -21.76
C ILE A 6 -8.99 -17.97 -20.69
N SER A 7 -8.28 -16.88 -21.03
CA SER A 7 -7.49 -16.08 -20.07
C SER A 7 -8.34 -15.58 -18.92
N LEU A 8 -9.54 -15.05 -19.20
CA LEU A 8 -10.50 -14.66 -18.16
C LEU A 8 -10.93 -15.86 -17.30
N GLY A 9 -11.14 -17.03 -17.92
CA GLY A 9 -11.46 -18.28 -17.22
C GLY A 9 -10.38 -18.66 -16.21
N ILE A 10 -9.09 -18.53 -16.55
CA ILE A 10 -7.96 -18.77 -15.62
C ILE A 10 -7.99 -17.83 -14.44
N ILE A 11 -8.25 -16.54 -14.68
CA ILE A 11 -8.33 -15.53 -13.61
C ILE A 11 -9.51 -15.86 -12.68
N ILE A 12 -10.67 -16.14 -13.22
CA ILE A 12 -11.86 -16.49 -12.40
C ILE A 12 -11.62 -17.78 -11.63
N PHE A 13 -11.00 -18.80 -12.25
CA PHE A 13 -10.63 -20.02 -11.57
C PHE A 13 -9.69 -19.74 -10.38
N TYR A 14 -8.66 -18.90 -10.58
CA TYR A 14 -7.78 -18.45 -9.51
C TYR A 14 -8.56 -17.78 -8.35
N LEU A 15 -9.43 -16.84 -8.66
CA LEU A 15 -10.24 -16.14 -7.65
C LEU A 15 -11.16 -17.10 -6.89
N VAL A 16 -11.80 -18.04 -7.58
CA VAL A 16 -12.66 -19.08 -6.98
C VAL A 16 -11.83 -20.03 -6.10
N ALA A 17 -10.65 -20.47 -6.55
CA ALA A 17 -9.76 -21.32 -5.76
C ALA A 17 -9.37 -20.64 -4.43
N MET A 18 -9.01 -19.35 -4.47
CA MET A 18 -8.72 -18.57 -3.27
C MET A 18 -9.95 -18.44 -2.36
N LEU A 19 -11.14 -18.31 -2.92
CA LEU A 19 -12.39 -18.27 -2.15
C LEU A 19 -12.65 -19.61 -1.43
N VAL A 20 -12.46 -20.73 -2.11
CA VAL A 20 -12.59 -22.06 -1.52
C VAL A 20 -11.63 -22.22 -0.33
N ILE A 21 -10.36 -21.83 -0.49
CA ILE A 21 -9.37 -21.85 0.60
C ILE A 21 -9.84 -20.99 1.78
N THR A 22 -10.38 -19.80 1.50
CA THR A 22 -10.92 -18.90 2.53
C THR A 22 -12.07 -19.55 3.31
N ILE A 23 -13.03 -20.16 2.61
CA ILE A 23 -14.19 -20.81 3.22
C ILE A 23 -13.74 -22.01 4.07
N CYS A 24 -12.83 -22.83 3.57
CA CYS A 24 -12.30 -23.99 4.28
C CYS A 24 -11.58 -23.59 5.57
N ASN A 25 -10.78 -22.52 5.52
CA ASN A 25 -10.08 -21.99 6.69
C ASN A 25 -11.04 -21.30 7.68
N GLY A 26 -11.99 -20.50 7.16
CA GLY A 26 -12.98 -19.77 8.00
C GLY A 26 -13.90 -20.68 8.81
N ARG A 27 -14.25 -21.85 8.27
CA ARG A 27 -15.04 -22.88 8.99
C ARG A 27 -14.30 -23.44 10.20
N LYS A 28 -12.97 -23.57 10.13
CA LYS A 28 -12.13 -24.10 11.21
C LYS A 28 -11.87 -23.11 12.34
N LYS A 29 -11.90 -21.81 12.05
CA LYS A 29 -11.54 -20.74 13.00
C LYS A 29 -12.63 -19.68 13.08
N LYS A 30 -13.80 -20.03 13.66
CA LYS A 30 -14.85 -19.04 13.93
C LYS A 30 -14.30 -17.91 14.79
N GLN A 31 -14.25 -16.71 14.23
CA GLN A 31 -13.83 -15.51 14.96
C GLN A 31 -14.98 -15.03 15.82
N LYS A 32 -14.74 -15.00 17.14
CA LYS A 32 -15.78 -14.67 18.14
C LYS A 32 -15.65 -13.24 18.69
N SER A 33 -14.54 -12.54 18.40
CA SER A 33 -14.25 -11.20 18.93
C SER A 33 -13.75 -10.25 17.83
N ALA A 34 -13.84 -8.95 18.10
CA ALA A 34 -13.28 -7.92 17.21
C ALA A 34 -11.76 -8.08 17.05
N GLU A 35 -11.02 -8.40 18.11
CA GLU A 35 -9.58 -8.65 18.04
C GLU A 35 -9.25 -9.85 17.14
N GLY A 36 -10.05 -10.93 17.23
CA GLY A 36 -9.92 -12.08 16.34
C GLY A 36 -10.19 -11.71 14.88
N PHE A 37 -11.23 -10.92 14.63
CA PHE A 37 -11.63 -10.51 13.29
C PHE A 37 -10.63 -9.56 12.64
N PHE A 38 -10.05 -8.60 13.38
CA PHE A 38 -9.18 -7.57 12.82
C PHE A 38 -7.68 -7.86 12.96
N LEU A 39 -7.26 -8.55 14.04
CA LEU A 39 -5.84 -8.74 14.37
C LEU A 39 -5.41 -10.21 14.46
N ALA A 40 -6.26 -11.16 14.02
CA ALA A 40 -5.98 -12.59 14.08
C ALA A 40 -5.53 -13.06 15.49
N ASN A 41 -6.11 -12.46 16.56
CA ASN A 41 -5.75 -12.68 17.97
C ASN A 41 -4.25 -12.47 18.27
N ARG A 42 -3.56 -11.61 17.51
CA ARG A 42 -2.11 -11.34 17.62
C ARG A 42 -1.26 -12.60 17.57
N GLY A 43 -1.68 -13.59 16.80
CA GLY A 43 -1.08 -14.92 16.76
C GLY A 43 -0.37 -15.24 15.44
N VAL A 44 -0.04 -14.24 14.60
CA VAL A 44 0.60 -14.48 13.30
C VAL A 44 2.06 -14.86 13.51
N SER A 45 2.41 -16.05 13.02
CA SER A 45 3.72 -16.68 13.24
C SER A 45 4.85 -16.01 12.45
N SER A 46 6.09 -16.34 12.83
CA SER A 46 7.33 -15.89 12.18
C SER A 46 7.53 -16.44 10.75
N VAL A 47 6.69 -17.36 10.29
CA VAL A 47 6.65 -17.80 8.88
C VAL A 47 5.61 -17.02 8.09
N LEU A 48 4.42 -16.82 8.66
CA LEU A 48 3.31 -16.16 7.96
C LEU A 48 3.45 -14.65 7.93
N LEU A 49 4.00 -14.02 8.97
CA LEU A 49 4.10 -12.57 9.04
C LEU A 49 4.99 -11.97 7.93
N PRO A 50 6.20 -12.49 7.64
CA PRO A 50 7.01 -12.04 6.51
C PRO A 50 6.27 -12.14 5.18
N LEU A 51 5.61 -13.26 4.90
CA LEU A 51 4.87 -13.47 3.66
C LEU A 51 3.69 -12.49 3.52
N THR A 52 2.88 -12.34 4.58
CA THR A 52 1.77 -11.37 4.55
C THR A 52 2.27 -9.92 4.54
N MET A 53 3.46 -9.62 5.06
CA MET A 53 4.09 -8.31 4.95
C MET A 53 4.53 -8.05 3.51
N ILE A 54 5.18 -9.01 2.84
CA ILE A 54 5.51 -8.94 1.41
C ILE A 54 4.23 -8.66 0.61
N ALA A 55 3.18 -9.46 0.77
CA ALA A 55 1.92 -9.28 0.06
C ALA A 55 1.26 -7.92 0.33
N ALA A 56 1.35 -7.39 1.55
CA ALA A 56 0.80 -6.09 1.90
C ALA A 56 1.58 -4.91 1.29
N MET A 57 2.88 -5.07 1.06
CA MET A 57 3.73 -4.06 0.43
C MET A 57 3.74 -4.15 -1.09
N GLN A 58 3.35 -5.29 -1.66
CA GLN A 58 3.19 -5.49 -3.10
C GLN A 58 1.72 -5.37 -3.47
N SER A 59 1.45 -4.67 -4.55
CA SER A 59 0.08 -4.43 -5.02
C SER A 59 0.04 -4.44 -6.55
N THR A 60 -1.09 -4.15 -7.17
CA THR A 60 -1.14 -3.89 -8.62
C THR A 60 -0.16 -2.82 -9.05
N PHE A 61 0.22 -1.95 -8.12
CA PHE A 61 1.28 -0.97 -8.29
C PHE A 61 2.62 -1.60 -8.68
N ALA A 62 2.98 -2.76 -8.11
CA ALA A 62 4.20 -3.47 -8.46
C ALA A 62 4.18 -4.04 -9.88
N PHE A 63 3.00 -4.45 -10.37
CA PHE A 63 2.88 -5.07 -11.69
C PHE A 63 2.59 -4.07 -12.82
N LEU A 64 1.79 -3.05 -12.55
CA LEU A 64 1.36 -2.10 -13.57
C LEU A 64 2.06 -0.75 -13.40
N GLY A 65 1.93 -0.18 -12.21
CA GLY A 65 2.40 1.17 -11.96
C GLY A 65 3.91 1.32 -11.99
N ALA A 66 4.67 0.44 -11.32
CA ALA A 66 6.13 0.57 -11.25
C ALA A 66 6.84 0.33 -12.60
N PRO A 67 6.47 -0.69 -13.40
CA PRO A 67 6.96 -0.77 -14.77
C PRO A 67 6.61 0.48 -15.59
N GLY A 68 5.39 1.02 -15.42
CA GLY A 68 4.97 2.27 -16.08
C GLY A 68 5.81 3.47 -15.68
N MET A 69 6.17 3.58 -14.39
CA MET A 69 7.06 4.65 -13.92
C MET A 69 8.48 4.52 -14.47
N TYR A 70 9.04 3.32 -14.55
CA TYR A 70 10.33 3.10 -15.19
C TYR A 70 10.27 3.33 -16.71
N TYR A 71 9.16 2.95 -17.35
CA TYR A 71 8.91 3.28 -18.77
C TYR A 71 8.82 4.77 -19.03
N THR A 72 8.20 5.55 -18.11
CA THR A 72 7.99 6.98 -18.30
C THR A 72 9.18 7.84 -17.86
N HIS A 73 9.84 7.46 -16.76
CA HIS A 73 10.84 8.31 -16.10
C HIS A 73 12.24 7.69 -16.01
N GLY A 74 12.37 6.39 -16.31
CA GLY A 74 13.65 5.69 -16.26
C GLY A 74 14.14 5.38 -14.85
N ILE A 75 15.45 5.15 -14.72
CA ILE A 75 16.15 4.77 -13.49
C ILE A 75 15.93 5.72 -12.31
N PRO A 76 15.74 7.03 -12.46
CA PRO A 76 15.48 7.92 -11.32
C PRO A 76 14.34 7.47 -10.40
N TYR A 77 13.36 6.70 -10.89
CA TYR A 77 12.29 6.10 -10.09
C TYR A 77 12.81 5.11 -9.02
N ILE A 78 14.06 4.68 -9.07
CA ILE A 78 14.69 3.80 -8.08
C ILE A 78 14.62 4.35 -6.65
N VAL A 79 14.39 5.65 -6.49
CA VAL A 79 14.14 6.27 -5.17
C VAL A 79 13.01 5.57 -4.42
N MET A 80 12.05 4.98 -5.11
CA MET A 80 10.98 4.19 -4.51
C MET A 80 11.51 2.94 -3.81
N VAL A 81 12.48 2.25 -4.42
CA VAL A 81 13.16 1.08 -3.81
C VAL A 81 13.87 1.48 -2.53
N LEU A 82 14.65 2.57 -2.60
CA LEU A 82 15.40 3.08 -1.46
C LEU A 82 14.46 3.49 -0.32
N SER A 83 13.35 4.15 -0.65
CA SER A 83 12.31 4.53 0.32
C SER A 83 11.69 3.30 1.01
N GLN A 84 11.42 2.24 0.27
CA GLN A 84 10.83 1.02 0.83
C GLN A 84 11.82 0.21 1.67
N VAL A 85 13.11 0.22 1.35
CA VAL A 85 14.15 -0.37 2.20
C VAL A 85 14.20 0.31 3.58
N TRP A 86 14.02 1.63 3.63
CA TRP A 86 13.91 2.37 4.90
C TRP A 86 12.76 1.88 5.78
N VAL A 87 11.67 1.39 5.21
CA VAL A 87 10.56 0.82 5.99
C VAL A 87 11.01 -0.36 6.84
N ALA A 88 11.97 -1.15 6.38
CA ALA A 88 12.53 -2.25 7.17
C ALA A 88 13.16 -1.76 8.48
N LEU A 89 13.89 -0.65 8.44
CA LEU A 89 14.44 -0.02 9.64
C LEU A 89 13.32 0.43 10.61
N MET A 90 12.24 0.98 10.08
CA MET A 90 11.08 1.38 10.91
C MET A 90 10.41 0.17 11.56
N VAL A 91 10.32 -0.97 10.85
CA VAL A 91 9.80 -2.23 11.42
C VAL A 91 10.71 -2.72 12.55
N VAL A 92 12.04 -2.67 12.38
CA VAL A 92 13.00 -3.05 13.43
C VAL A 92 12.86 -2.15 14.66
N TYR A 93 12.95 -0.83 14.49
CA TYR A 93 13.02 0.11 15.61
C TYR A 93 11.66 0.33 16.31
N PHE A 94 10.57 0.31 15.55
CA PHE A 94 9.26 0.68 16.08
C PHE A 94 8.28 -0.48 16.14
N GLY A 95 8.38 -1.44 15.21
CA GLY A 95 7.41 -2.53 15.08
C GLY A 95 7.30 -3.38 16.34
N ASN A 96 8.42 -3.84 16.90
CA ASN A 96 8.39 -4.64 18.13
C ASN A 96 7.95 -3.80 19.36
N LYS A 97 8.38 -2.55 19.44
CA LYS A 97 8.01 -1.65 20.54
C LYS A 97 6.51 -1.40 20.57
N ILE A 98 5.91 -1.10 19.41
CA ILE A 98 4.45 -0.89 19.32
C ILE A 98 3.67 -2.18 19.52
N ARG A 99 4.18 -3.34 19.08
CA ARG A 99 3.60 -4.66 19.35
C ARG A 99 3.47 -4.90 20.86
N ILE A 100 4.54 -4.69 21.61
CA ILE A 100 4.57 -4.87 23.09
C ILE A 100 3.58 -3.90 23.74
N LEU A 101 3.61 -2.63 23.39
CA LEU A 101 2.69 -1.61 23.92
C LEU A 101 1.24 -1.97 23.60
N ALA A 102 0.96 -2.34 22.37
CA ALA A 102 -0.37 -2.68 21.93
C ALA A 102 -0.92 -3.93 22.62
N LYS A 103 -0.08 -4.94 22.87
CA LYS A 103 -0.47 -6.13 23.65
C LYS A 103 -0.78 -5.77 25.09
N LYS A 104 0.03 -4.89 25.72
CA LYS A 104 -0.15 -4.45 27.12
C LYS A 104 -1.37 -3.55 27.31
N LYS A 105 -1.62 -2.64 26.38
CA LYS A 105 -2.64 -1.58 26.49
C LYS A 105 -3.92 -1.88 25.70
N GLY A 106 -3.94 -2.96 24.90
CA GLY A 106 -5.09 -3.32 24.07
C GLY A 106 -5.29 -2.44 22.83
N TYR A 107 -4.21 -1.78 22.32
CA TYR A 107 -4.35 -0.94 21.12
C TYR A 107 -4.69 -1.79 19.90
N MET A 108 -5.66 -1.33 19.14
CA MET A 108 -6.05 -1.92 17.87
C MET A 108 -5.61 -1.06 16.70
N SER A 109 -5.41 0.24 16.90
CA SER A 109 -5.06 1.22 15.86
C SER A 109 -3.98 2.17 16.32
N LEU A 110 -3.43 2.96 15.36
CA LEU A 110 -2.57 4.10 15.67
C LEU A 110 -3.32 5.17 16.50
N GLY A 111 -4.61 5.33 16.22
CA GLY A 111 -5.47 6.25 16.96
C GLY A 111 -5.54 5.93 18.45
N ASP A 112 -5.59 4.63 18.83
CA ASP A 112 -5.58 4.21 20.23
C ASP A 112 -4.26 4.62 20.93
N TYR A 113 -3.11 4.45 20.26
CA TYR A 113 -1.83 4.89 20.79
C TYR A 113 -1.80 6.42 21.01
N LEU A 114 -2.22 7.20 20.02
CA LEU A 114 -2.22 8.66 20.13
C LEU A 114 -3.19 9.15 21.21
N GLN A 115 -4.35 8.51 21.34
CA GLN A 115 -5.30 8.83 22.40
C GLN A 115 -4.71 8.56 23.80
N ASP A 116 -4.09 7.43 24.01
CA ASP A 116 -3.48 7.07 25.30
C ASP A 116 -2.28 7.97 25.61
N ARG A 117 -1.38 8.19 24.64
CA ARG A 117 -0.16 8.98 24.81
C ARG A 117 -0.42 10.46 25.13
N PHE A 118 -1.43 11.04 24.49
CA PHE A 118 -1.72 12.48 24.61
C PHE A 118 -3.01 12.80 25.36
N ASN A 119 -3.70 11.79 25.87
CA ASN A 119 -5.04 11.93 26.46
C ASN A 119 -5.98 12.77 25.58
N SER A 120 -6.04 12.44 24.26
CA SER A 120 -6.71 13.29 23.26
C SER A 120 -7.56 12.50 22.29
N LYS A 121 -8.89 12.61 22.45
CA LYS A 121 -9.84 12.10 21.45
C LYS A 121 -9.68 12.80 20.09
N TYR A 122 -9.34 14.09 20.09
CA TYR A 122 -9.10 14.84 18.86
C TYR A 122 -7.98 14.21 18.01
N LEU A 123 -6.82 13.91 18.61
CA LEU A 123 -5.71 13.30 17.90
C LEU A 123 -6.07 11.90 17.38
N LYS A 124 -6.86 11.13 18.13
CA LYS A 124 -7.36 9.85 17.65
C LYS A 124 -8.23 10.02 16.41
N VAL A 125 -9.24 10.90 16.47
CA VAL A 125 -10.16 11.13 15.35
C VAL A 125 -9.41 11.68 14.14
N LEU A 126 -8.53 12.67 14.32
CA LEU A 126 -7.75 13.26 13.24
C LEU A 126 -6.86 12.21 12.55
N ALA A 127 -6.10 11.43 13.32
CA ALA A 127 -5.25 10.37 12.77
C ALA A 127 -6.06 9.28 12.06
N SER A 128 -7.22 8.91 12.62
CA SER A 128 -8.12 7.93 12.02
C SER A 128 -8.73 8.43 10.71
N CYS A 129 -9.15 9.69 10.65
CA CYS A 129 -9.66 10.30 9.41
C CYS A 129 -8.57 10.36 8.34
N ILE A 130 -7.35 10.81 8.68
CA ILE A 130 -6.21 10.81 7.75
C ILE A 130 -5.95 9.39 7.24
N SER A 131 -5.85 8.41 8.15
CA SER A 131 -5.59 7.02 7.82
C SER A 131 -6.63 6.45 6.85
N VAL A 132 -7.91 6.65 7.13
CA VAL A 132 -9.00 6.10 6.29
C VAL A 132 -9.05 6.80 4.94
N LEU A 133 -9.03 8.13 4.89
CA LEU A 133 -9.13 8.89 3.64
C LEU A 133 -7.97 8.58 2.70
N MET A 134 -6.74 8.56 3.21
CA MET A 134 -5.56 8.24 2.40
C MET A 134 -5.58 6.76 1.94
N THR A 135 -6.04 5.85 2.80
CA THR A 135 -6.20 4.44 2.43
C THR A 135 -7.29 4.25 1.39
N MET A 136 -8.40 4.99 1.42
CA MET A 136 -9.44 4.91 0.40
C MET A 136 -8.94 5.36 -0.97
N VAL A 137 -8.12 6.42 -1.04
CA VAL A 137 -7.45 6.83 -2.29
C VAL A 137 -6.59 5.70 -2.82
N PHE A 138 -5.77 5.08 -1.98
CA PHE A 138 -4.92 3.97 -2.40
C PHE A 138 -5.73 2.74 -2.80
N LEU A 139 -6.76 2.39 -2.04
CA LEU A 139 -7.65 1.25 -2.30
C LEU A 139 -8.39 1.39 -3.65
N SER A 140 -8.89 2.58 -3.98
CA SER A 140 -9.54 2.82 -5.27
C SER A 140 -8.59 2.55 -6.44
N MET A 141 -7.31 2.92 -6.31
CA MET A 141 -6.29 2.64 -7.33
C MET A 141 -6.01 1.14 -7.50
N GLN A 142 -6.19 0.31 -6.44
CA GLN A 142 -6.09 -1.14 -6.56
C GLN A 142 -7.23 -1.74 -7.41
N TYR A 143 -8.45 -1.22 -7.26
CA TYR A 143 -9.56 -1.64 -8.12
C TYR A 143 -9.31 -1.26 -9.58
N VAL A 144 -8.76 -0.07 -9.84
CA VAL A 144 -8.38 0.36 -11.20
C VAL A 144 -7.34 -0.59 -11.80
N GLY A 145 -6.27 -0.88 -11.07
CA GLY A 145 -5.21 -1.78 -11.54
C GLY A 145 -5.74 -3.19 -11.84
N ASN A 146 -6.53 -3.78 -10.94
CA ASN A 146 -7.12 -5.09 -11.17
C ASN A 146 -8.06 -5.10 -12.40
N ALA A 147 -8.88 -4.05 -12.57
CA ALA A 147 -9.80 -3.96 -13.69
C ALA A 147 -9.05 -3.81 -15.02
N ARG A 148 -7.99 -3.00 -15.08
CA ARG A 148 -7.11 -2.89 -16.26
C ARG A 148 -6.46 -4.24 -16.59
N ALA A 149 -5.88 -4.92 -15.60
CA ALA A 149 -5.26 -6.24 -15.80
C ALA A 149 -6.24 -7.25 -16.37
N MET A 150 -7.45 -7.36 -15.81
CA MET A 150 -8.49 -8.29 -16.28
C MET A 150 -8.97 -7.94 -17.70
N SER A 151 -9.25 -6.66 -17.97
CA SER A 151 -9.78 -6.21 -19.25
C SER A 151 -8.78 -6.43 -20.38
N ILE A 152 -7.52 -6.02 -20.19
CA ILE A 152 -6.48 -6.11 -21.23
C ILE A 152 -6.18 -7.56 -21.57
N VAL A 153 -5.89 -8.42 -20.58
CA VAL A 153 -5.50 -9.82 -20.85
C VAL A 153 -6.64 -10.66 -21.39
N SER A 154 -7.88 -10.27 -21.12
CA SER A 154 -9.06 -10.94 -21.69
C SER A 154 -9.43 -10.42 -23.09
N GLY A 155 -8.67 -9.48 -23.67
CA GLY A 155 -9.02 -8.83 -24.93
C GLY A 155 -10.39 -8.16 -24.85
N ASN A 156 -10.72 -7.54 -23.71
CA ASN A 156 -12.01 -6.92 -23.39
C ASN A 156 -13.20 -7.92 -23.32
N ALA A 157 -12.96 -9.22 -23.14
CA ALA A 157 -14.02 -10.18 -22.86
C ALA A 157 -14.79 -9.84 -21.58
N ILE A 158 -14.14 -9.17 -20.64
CA ILE A 158 -14.79 -8.48 -19.51
C ILE A 158 -14.54 -6.97 -19.64
N SER A 159 -15.61 -6.17 -19.52
CA SER A 159 -15.47 -4.71 -19.54
C SER A 159 -14.78 -4.21 -18.27
N TYR A 160 -14.11 -3.06 -18.34
CA TYR A 160 -13.47 -2.41 -17.21
C TYR A 160 -14.39 -2.26 -15.98
N LYS A 161 -15.63 -1.79 -16.19
CA LYS A 161 -16.61 -1.64 -15.11
C LYS A 161 -17.02 -2.97 -14.49
N ALA A 162 -17.21 -4.01 -15.31
CA ALA A 162 -17.53 -5.35 -14.82
C ALA A 162 -16.35 -5.95 -14.02
N ALA A 163 -15.12 -5.70 -14.42
CA ALA A 163 -13.92 -6.15 -13.71
C ALA A 163 -13.76 -5.47 -12.33
N ILE A 164 -14.16 -4.19 -12.18
CA ILE A 164 -14.27 -3.53 -10.86
C ILE A 164 -15.26 -4.27 -9.98
N ILE A 165 -16.45 -4.57 -10.50
CA ILE A 165 -17.50 -5.28 -9.74
C ILE A 165 -17.00 -6.66 -9.30
N VAL A 166 -16.36 -7.41 -10.19
CA VAL A 166 -15.75 -8.72 -9.85
C VAL A 166 -14.73 -8.57 -8.73
N SER A 167 -13.84 -7.56 -8.81
CA SER A 167 -12.84 -7.30 -7.77
C SER A 167 -13.46 -6.96 -6.42
N ILE A 168 -14.53 -6.15 -6.40
CA ILE A 168 -15.29 -5.82 -5.19
C ILE A 168 -15.92 -7.09 -4.60
N LEU A 169 -16.62 -7.88 -5.42
CA LEU A 169 -17.32 -9.08 -4.94
C LEU A 169 -16.36 -10.08 -4.31
N PHE A 170 -15.25 -10.41 -4.98
CA PHE A 170 -14.28 -11.37 -4.43
C PHE A 170 -13.59 -10.84 -3.18
N SER A 171 -13.17 -9.56 -3.15
CA SER A 171 -12.55 -8.98 -1.96
C SER A 171 -13.51 -8.93 -0.76
N LEU A 172 -14.78 -8.59 -0.98
CA LEU A 172 -15.80 -8.65 0.06
C LEU A 172 -15.98 -10.07 0.61
N MET A 173 -16.09 -11.07 -0.25
CA MET A 173 -16.21 -12.46 0.17
C MET A 173 -15.00 -12.90 0.99
N TYR A 174 -13.78 -12.57 0.57
CA TYR A 174 -12.57 -12.93 1.30
C TYR A 174 -12.52 -12.29 2.70
N VAL A 175 -12.80 -10.99 2.79
CA VAL A 175 -12.74 -10.26 4.05
C VAL A 175 -13.87 -10.66 5.00
N LEU A 176 -15.11 -10.72 4.51
CA LEU A 176 -16.28 -11.01 5.35
C LEU A 176 -16.31 -12.44 5.88
N ILE A 177 -15.78 -13.40 5.12
CA ILE A 177 -15.72 -14.82 5.52
C ILE A 177 -14.44 -15.09 6.32
N GLY A 178 -13.29 -14.60 5.83
CA GLY A 178 -11.98 -14.95 6.37
C GLY A 178 -11.54 -14.09 7.57
N GLY A 179 -11.93 -12.81 7.63
CA GLY A 179 -11.37 -11.84 8.56
C GLY A 179 -9.84 -11.80 8.49
N ALA A 180 -9.16 -11.29 9.53
CA ALA A 180 -7.70 -11.18 9.52
C ALA A 180 -6.99 -12.53 9.36
N GLY A 181 -7.47 -13.58 9.99
CA GLY A 181 -6.85 -14.91 9.90
C GLY A 181 -6.92 -15.52 8.50
N GLY A 182 -8.02 -15.28 7.77
CA GLY A 182 -8.18 -15.68 6.38
C GLY A 182 -7.33 -14.81 5.44
N VAL A 183 -7.33 -13.51 5.64
CA VAL A 183 -6.53 -12.55 4.86
C VAL A 183 -5.03 -12.89 4.98
N VAL A 184 -4.50 -13.14 6.19
CA VAL A 184 -3.10 -13.52 6.40
C VAL A 184 -2.72 -14.80 5.65
N LEU A 185 -3.60 -15.80 5.63
CA LEU A 185 -3.35 -17.05 4.90
C LEU A 185 -3.35 -16.81 3.38
N LEU A 186 -4.34 -16.05 2.88
CA LEU A 186 -4.39 -15.70 1.45
C LEU A 186 -3.18 -14.88 1.04
N ASP A 187 -2.83 -13.86 1.81
CA ASP A 187 -1.66 -13.02 1.57
C ASP A 187 -0.38 -13.87 1.44
N ALA A 188 -0.20 -14.88 2.32
CA ALA A 188 0.98 -15.74 2.27
C ALA A 188 1.06 -16.56 0.99
N ILE A 189 -0.06 -17.11 0.50
CA ILE A 189 -0.13 -17.83 -0.78
C ILE A 189 0.11 -16.85 -1.94
N GLN A 190 -0.54 -15.69 -1.89
CA GLN A 190 -0.45 -14.66 -2.91
C GLN A 190 0.96 -14.05 -2.99
N ALA A 191 1.69 -13.94 -1.87
CA ALA A 191 3.08 -13.50 -1.86
C ALA A 191 3.97 -14.41 -2.74
N ILE A 192 3.77 -15.71 -2.68
CA ILE A 192 4.53 -16.66 -3.51
C ILE A 192 4.14 -16.51 -4.99
N ILE A 193 2.85 -16.43 -5.28
CA ILE A 193 2.34 -16.30 -6.64
C ILE A 193 2.84 -15.01 -7.30
N LEU A 194 2.75 -13.87 -6.58
CA LEU A 194 3.20 -12.59 -7.10
C LEU A 194 4.72 -12.53 -7.32
N MET A 195 5.52 -13.12 -6.41
CA MET A 195 6.98 -13.16 -6.56
C MET A 195 7.39 -13.96 -7.81
N VAL A 196 6.81 -15.14 -8.01
CA VAL A 196 7.06 -15.97 -9.20
C VAL A 196 6.58 -15.25 -10.46
N GLY A 197 5.39 -14.64 -10.42
CA GLY A 197 4.80 -13.95 -11.57
C GLY A 197 5.61 -12.76 -12.05
N ILE A 198 6.12 -11.91 -11.13
CA ILE A 198 6.88 -10.73 -11.53
C ILE A 198 8.28 -11.08 -12.05
N VAL A 199 8.93 -12.11 -11.47
CA VAL A 199 10.23 -12.60 -11.98
C VAL A 199 10.07 -13.23 -13.37
N LEU A 200 9.00 -14.00 -13.59
CA LEU A 200 8.67 -14.55 -14.91
C LEU A 200 8.40 -13.43 -15.92
N ALA A 201 7.66 -12.38 -15.53
CA ALA A 201 7.40 -11.23 -16.38
C ALA A 201 8.69 -10.50 -16.77
N ALA A 202 9.61 -10.29 -15.83
CA ALA A 202 10.91 -9.68 -16.12
C ALA A 202 11.75 -10.54 -17.08
N TRP A 203 11.76 -11.84 -16.90
CA TRP A 203 12.43 -12.77 -17.84
C TRP A 203 11.87 -12.64 -19.26
N ILE A 204 10.54 -12.63 -19.41
CA ILE A 204 9.87 -12.50 -20.71
C ILE A 204 10.20 -11.14 -21.37
N ALA A 205 10.31 -10.07 -20.57
CA ALA A 205 10.66 -8.76 -21.09
C ALA A 205 12.13 -8.64 -21.53
N ILE A 206 13.06 -9.34 -20.86
CA ILE A 206 14.49 -9.25 -21.17
C ILE A 206 14.89 -10.18 -22.30
N ALA A 207 14.30 -11.39 -22.39
CA ALA A 207 14.70 -12.43 -23.34
C ALA A 207 14.68 -11.99 -24.82
N PRO A 208 13.63 -11.28 -25.33
CA PRO A 208 13.61 -10.79 -26.71
C PRO A 208 14.65 -9.73 -27.01
N VAL A 209 15.10 -8.99 -25.99
CA VAL A 209 16.15 -7.95 -26.14
C VAL A 209 17.55 -8.57 -26.26
N GLY A 210 17.73 -9.82 -25.83
CA GLY A 210 19.01 -10.52 -25.84
C GLY A 210 19.76 -10.52 -24.50
N GLY A 211 19.15 -9.97 -23.44
CA GLY A 211 19.72 -9.97 -22.09
C GLY A 211 19.90 -8.59 -21.49
N ILE A 212 20.43 -8.55 -20.27
CA ILE A 212 20.56 -7.29 -19.50
C ILE A 212 21.57 -6.34 -20.16
N LYS A 213 22.68 -6.85 -20.70
CA LYS A 213 23.68 -6.03 -21.35
C LYS A 213 23.10 -5.33 -22.58
N GLU A 214 22.43 -6.08 -23.42
CA GLU A 214 21.79 -5.61 -24.64
C GLU A 214 20.66 -4.63 -24.34
N LEU A 215 19.90 -4.84 -23.24
CA LEU A 215 18.90 -3.90 -22.74
C LEU A 215 19.53 -2.52 -22.45
N PHE A 216 20.57 -2.48 -21.63
CA PHE A 216 21.21 -1.20 -21.29
C PHE A 216 21.91 -0.57 -22.50
N THR A 217 22.53 -1.36 -23.37
CA THR A 217 23.10 -0.85 -24.63
C THR A 217 22.03 -0.23 -25.52
N GLY A 218 20.87 -0.88 -25.64
CA GLY A 218 19.73 -0.34 -26.37
C GLY A 218 19.21 0.97 -25.81
N ILE A 219 19.06 1.06 -24.49
CA ILE A 219 18.61 2.30 -23.81
C ILE A 219 19.66 3.43 -23.96
N ILE A 220 20.97 3.13 -23.84
CA ILE A 220 22.03 4.13 -24.07
C ILE A 220 21.91 4.74 -25.47
N ASN A 221 21.60 3.93 -26.47
CA ASN A 221 21.53 4.38 -27.86
C ASN A 221 20.22 5.07 -28.24
N GLN A 222 19.07 4.68 -27.61
CA GLN A 222 17.74 5.12 -28.03
C GLN A 222 17.08 6.12 -27.06
N ALA A 223 17.37 6.03 -25.76
CA ALA A 223 16.72 6.84 -24.72
C ALA A 223 17.68 7.08 -23.52
N PRO A 224 18.87 7.70 -23.73
CA PRO A 224 19.88 7.88 -22.69
C PRO A 224 19.38 8.70 -21.49
N GLU A 225 18.40 9.57 -21.68
CA GLU A 225 17.74 10.34 -20.63
C GLU A 225 17.04 9.47 -19.57
N MET A 226 16.73 8.21 -19.89
CA MET A 226 16.18 7.24 -18.93
C MET A 226 17.18 6.81 -17.86
N LEU A 227 18.46 7.00 -18.09
CA LEU A 227 19.51 6.50 -17.19
C LEU A 227 19.94 7.50 -16.12
N SER A 228 19.55 8.76 -16.23
CA SER A 228 20.00 9.83 -15.35
C SER A 228 18.85 10.73 -14.89
N ARG A 229 19.06 11.43 -13.76
CA ARG A 229 18.13 12.48 -13.32
C ARG A 229 18.22 13.69 -14.26
N PRO A 230 17.09 14.36 -14.48
CA PRO A 230 15.78 14.21 -13.81
C PRO A 230 14.85 13.17 -14.43
N GLY A 231 15.32 12.30 -15.33
CA GLY A 231 14.53 11.35 -16.11
C GLY A 231 13.89 11.99 -17.33
N ALA A 232 13.35 11.16 -18.24
CA ALA A 232 12.87 11.62 -19.54
C ALA A 232 11.81 12.73 -19.49
N GLN A 233 10.94 12.71 -18.48
CA GLN A 233 9.90 13.74 -18.29
C GLN A 233 10.25 14.80 -17.25
N GLY A 234 11.49 14.85 -16.75
CA GLY A 234 11.96 15.89 -15.85
C GLY A 234 11.35 15.86 -14.43
N LEU A 235 10.60 14.82 -14.05
CA LEU A 235 9.93 14.74 -12.75
C LEU A 235 10.92 14.63 -11.58
N TYR A 236 11.96 13.82 -11.75
CA TYR A 236 12.90 13.48 -10.66
C TYR A 236 14.04 14.49 -10.55
N THR A 237 13.71 15.78 -10.43
CA THR A 237 14.69 16.81 -10.05
C THR A 237 15.35 16.43 -8.71
N ASP A 238 16.54 16.96 -8.44
CA ASP A 238 17.27 16.65 -7.20
C ASP A 238 16.44 16.95 -5.97
N LYS A 239 15.71 18.07 -5.96
CA LYS A 239 14.81 18.45 -4.86
C LYS A 239 13.68 17.44 -4.65
N TYR A 240 13.03 17.02 -5.73
CA TYR A 240 11.94 16.06 -5.66
C TYR A 240 12.45 14.68 -5.23
N TRP A 241 13.55 14.22 -5.82
CA TRP A 241 14.15 12.91 -5.54
C TRP A 241 14.58 12.77 -4.07
N ILE A 242 15.31 13.78 -3.53
CA ILE A 242 15.75 13.78 -2.13
C ILE A 242 14.55 13.79 -1.18
N MET A 243 13.50 14.57 -1.48
CA MET A 243 12.32 14.64 -0.64
C MET A 243 11.48 13.36 -0.69
N GLN A 244 11.40 12.71 -1.83
CA GLN A 244 10.80 11.37 -1.94
C GLN A 244 11.54 10.39 -1.02
N PHE A 245 12.87 10.37 -1.10
CA PHE A 245 13.69 9.50 -0.25
C PHE A 245 13.51 9.76 1.25
N LEU A 246 13.38 11.02 1.68
CA LEU A 246 13.26 11.39 3.09
C LEU A 246 11.84 11.24 3.66
N VAL A 247 10.80 11.54 2.89
CA VAL A 247 9.42 11.63 3.41
C VAL A 247 8.61 10.37 3.13
N LEU A 248 8.78 9.77 1.96
CA LEU A 248 7.96 8.64 1.52
C LEU A 248 8.02 7.41 2.43
N PRO A 249 9.18 7.03 3.00
CA PRO A 249 9.28 5.90 3.92
C PRO A 249 8.30 5.98 5.10
N PHE A 250 8.11 7.20 5.65
CA PHE A 250 7.14 7.41 6.72
C PHE A 250 5.72 7.15 6.24
N GLY A 251 5.35 7.67 5.07
CA GLY A 251 4.03 7.41 4.50
C GLY A 251 3.76 5.94 4.26
N ILE A 252 4.72 5.21 3.73
CA ILE A 252 4.60 3.78 3.46
C ILE A 252 4.43 3.00 4.77
N TRP A 253 5.26 3.26 5.78
CA TRP A 253 5.15 2.54 7.05
C TRP A 253 3.87 2.85 7.81
N PHE A 254 3.38 4.11 7.74
CA PHE A 254 2.10 4.51 8.36
C PHE A 254 0.87 4.09 7.56
N CYS A 255 1.02 3.38 6.42
CA CYS A 255 -0.11 2.70 5.80
C CYS A 255 -0.77 1.76 6.81
N PRO A 256 -2.05 1.93 7.14
CA PRO A 256 -2.68 1.18 8.20
C PRO A 256 -2.58 -0.35 8.02
N HIS A 257 -2.66 -0.83 6.78
CA HIS A 257 -2.56 -2.25 6.46
C HIS A 257 -1.13 -2.81 6.63
N ILE A 258 -0.07 -1.99 6.53
CA ILE A 258 1.31 -2.36 6.83
C ILE A 258 1.54 -2.28 8.34
N TRP A 259 1.15 -1.16 8.97
CA TRP A 259 1.34 -0.93 10.39
C TRP A 259 0.63 -1.98 11.26
N SER A 260 -0.60 -2.37 10.89
CA SER A 260 -1.37 -3.39 11.61
C SER A 260 -0.70 -4.76 11.64
N LYS A 261 0.16 -5.10 10.67
CA LYS A 261 0.93 -6.35 10.68
C LYS A 261 1.84 -6.44 11.91
N SER A 262 2.42 -5.32 12.37
CA SER A 262 3.17 -5.29 13.62
C SER A 262 2.29 -5.64 14.83
N LEU A 263 1.02 -5.23 14.84
CA LEU A 263 0.07 -5.58 15.91
C LEU A 263 -0.38 -7.04 15.88
N MET A 264 -0.36 -7.67 14.70
CA MET A 264 -0.75 -9.08 14.50
C MET A 264 0.36 -10.05 14.88
N ALA A 265 1.63 -9.59 14.98
CA ALA A 265 2.79 -10.42 15.22
C ALA A 265 2.71 -11.15 16.56
N LYS A 266 2.95 -12.47 16.53
CA LYS A 266 2.95 -13.32 17.73
C LYS A 266 4.09 -12.93 18.69
N ASP A 267 5.29 -12.74 18.14
CA ASP A 267 6.52 -12.55 18.89
C ASP A 267 7.50 -11.63 18.15
N GLU A 268 8.67 -11.42 18.73
CA GLU A 268 9.72 -10.59 18.17
C GLU A 268 10.38 -11.22 16.94
N ASP A 269 10.52 -12.55 16.90
CA ASP A 269 11.08 -13.28 15.76
C ASP A 269 10.26 -13.04 14.50
N ALA A 270 8.93 -12.97 14.62
CA ALA A 270 8.04 -12.64 13.51
C ALA A 270 8.32 -11.21 12.97
N ILE A 271 8.55 -10.22 13.84
CA ILE A 271 8.92 -8.86 13.44
C ILE A 271 10.29 -8.83 12.76
N ALA A 272 11.29 -9.50 13.35
CA ALA A 272 12.66 -9.52 12.83
C ALA A 272 12.72 -10.15 11.43
N LYS A 273 12.07 -11.30 11.22
CA LYS A 273 12.00 -11.95 9.91
C LYS A 273 11.25 -11.11 8.88
N SER A 274 10.20 -10.40 9.30
CA SER A 274 9.50 -9.46 8.40
C SER A 274 10.41 -8.31 7.98
N ALA A 275 11.18 -7.74 8.90
CA ALA A 275 12.12 -6.67 8.60
C ALA A 275 13.21 -7.10 7.59
N ILE A 276 13.68 -8.35 7.65
CA ILE A 276 14.64 -8.89 6.68
C ILE A 276 13.97 -9.15 5.32
N SER A 277 12.73 -9.64 5.31
CA SER A 277 12.02 -9.97 4.07
C SER A 277 11.68 -8.74 3.22
N ILE A 278 11.48 -7.58 3.85
CA ILE A 278 11.11 -6.34 3.16
C ILE A 278 12.20 -5.94 2.15
N PRO A 279 13.46 -5.62 2.52
CA PRO A 279 14.44 -5.14 1.55
C PRO A 279 14.70 -6.17 0.45
N VAL A 280 14.72 -7.46 0.78
CA VAL A 280 14.93 -8.53 -0.21
C VAL A 280 13.84 -8.51 -1.28
N SER A 281 12.55 -8.47 -0.87
CA SER A 281 11.45 -8.44 -1.81
C SER A 281 11.37 -7.11 -2.58
N GLN A 282 11.65 -5.98 -1.94
CA GLN A 282 11.60 -4.67 -2.59
C GLN A 282 12.69 -4.51 -3.65
N ILE A 283 13.93 -4.93 -3.35
CA ILE A 283 15.03 -4.89 -4.32
C ILE A 283 14.73 -5.83 -5.49
N LEU A 284 14.27 -7.06 -5.23
CA LEU A 284 13.96 -8.01 -6.29
C LEU A 284 12.85 -7.50 -7.21
N ILE A 285 11.75 -6.97 -6.65
CA ILE A 285 10.58 -6.55 -7.41
C ILE A 285 10.81 -5.18 -8.05
N TYR A 286 11.05 -4.14 -7.24
CA TYR A 286 11.14 -2.77 -7.75
C TYR A 286 12.54 -2.39 -8.24
N GLY A 287 13.60 -2.99 -7.70
CA GLY A 287 14.98 -2.71 -8.11
C GLY A 287 15.42 -3.44 -9.36
N PHE A 288 14.85 -4.62 -9.61
CA PHE A 288 15.21 -5.44 -10.77
C PHE A 288 14.02 -5.71 -11.68
N ALA A 289 13.03 -6.47 -11.24
CA ALA A 289 11.99 -6.97 -12.14
C ALA A 289 11.25 -5.84 -12.86
N THR A 290 10.70 -4.88 -12.12
CA THR A 290 9.91 -3.79 -12.71
C THR A 290 10.77 -2.79 -13.48
N LEU A 291 12.02 -2.58 -13.07
CA LEU A 291 13.01 -1.77 -13.81
C LEU A 291 13.23 -2.36 -15.19
N PHE A 292 13.52 -3.65 -15.27
CA PHE A 292 13.79 -4.30 -16.54
C PHE A 292 12.56 -4.31 -17.45
N ILE A 293 11.37 -4.58 -16.91
CA ILE A 293 10.11 -4.55 -17.66
C ILE A 293 9.87 -3.14 -18.24
N GLY A 294 10.02 -2.09 -17.41
CA GLY A 294 9.80 -0.72 -17.83
C GLY A 294 10.78 -0.27 -18.92
N LEU A 295 12.08 -0.53 -18.73
CA LEU A 295 13.10 -0.17 -19.72
C LEU A 295 12.96 -0.99 -21.02
N ALA A 296 12.70 -2.30 -20.93
CA ALA A 296 12.49 -3.14 -22.10
C ALA A 296 11.30 -2.65 -22.97
N GLY A 297 10.31 -2.02 -22.32
CA GLY A 297 9.18 -1.42 -23.02
C GLY A 297 9.57 -0.43 -24.13
N HIS A 298 10.64 0.35 -23.95
CA HIS A 298 11.14 1.28 -24.97
C HIS A 298 11.72 0.59 -26.21
N LEU A 299 12.21 -0.63 -26.06
CA LEU A 299 12.83 -1.40 -27.12
C LEU A 299 11.87 -2.36 -27.82
N LEU A 300 10.77 -2.73 -27.15
CA LEU A 300 9.91 -3.85 -27.55
C LEU A 300 8.48 -3.45 -27.91
N ALA A 301 8.05 -2.23 -27.58
CA ALA A 301 6.69 -1.78 -27.85
C ALA A 301 6.67 -0.31 -28.31
N THR A 302 5.74 0.01 -29.21
CA THR A 302 5.54 1.40 -29.63
C THR A 302 4.61 2.15 -28.65
N PRO A 303 4.70 3.48 -28.53
CA PRO A 303 3.81 4.27 -27.67
C PRO A 303 2.32 4.02 -27.96
N GLU A 304 1.95 3.80 -29.23
CA GLU A 304 0.56 3.52 -29.65
C GLU A 304 0.08 2.17 -29.13
N GLN A 305 0.96 1.15 -29.08
CA GLN A 305 0.63 -0.17 -28.50
C GLN A 305 0.45 -0.09 -27.00
N VAL A 306 1.24 0.71 -26.32
CA VAL A 306 1.20 0.89 -24.86
C VAL A 306 -0.01 1.72 -24.42
N GLY A 307 -0.30 2.81 -25.14
CA GLY A 307 -1.35 3.77 -24.79
C GLY A 307 -1.05 4.49 -23.48
N THR A 308 -1.37 3.89 -22.32
CA THR A 308 -1.00 4.43 -21.01
C THR A 308 0.17 3.64 -20.43
N ALA A 309 1.09 4.32 -19.74
CA ALA A 309 2.31 3.72 -19.20
C ALA A 309 2.05 2.50 -18.30
N ASP A 310 0.96 2.51 -17.53
CA ASP A 310 0.56 1.39 -16.67
C ASP A 310 0.25 0.09 -17.46
N ASN A 311 0.07 0.17 -18.78
CA ASN A 311 -0.21 -0.99 -19.62
C ASN A 311 1.06 -1.67 -20.14
N ILE A 312 2.26 -1.14 -19.86
CA ILE A 312 3.50 -1.66 -20.45
C ILE A 312 3.70 -3.16 -20.16
N LEU A 313 3.48 -3.61 -18.91
CA LEU A 313 3.62 -5.02 -18.59
C LEU A 313 2.61 -5.91 -19.32
N PRO A 314 1.26 -5.68 -19.24
CA PRO A 314 0.33 -6.51 -19.99
C PRO A 314 0.59 -6.48 -21.50
N VAL A 315 1.01 -5.36 -22.08
CA VAL A 315 1.35 -5.26 -23.51
C VAL A 315 2.55 -6.14 -23.83
N LEU A 316 3.64 -6.06 -23.07
CA LEU A 316 4.81 -6.92 -23.29
C LEU A 316 4.47 -8.41 -23.15
N MET A 317 3.61 -8.78 -22.20
CA MET A 317 3.17 -10.16 -22.05
C MET A 317 2.38 -10.64 -23.27
N LEU A 318 1.49 -9.82 -23.81
CA LEU A 318 0.73 -10.18 -25.02
C LEU A 318 1.58 -10.24 -26.29
N LEU A 319 2.61 -9.39 -26.41
CA LEU A 319 3.50 -9.36 -27.57
C LEU A 319 4.58 -10.46 -27.57
N HIS A 320 5.11 -10.78 -26.38
CA HIS A 320 6.33 -11.62 -26.26
C HIS A 320 6.12 -12.92 -25.49
N SER A 321 4.88 -13.27 -25.13
CA SER A 321 4.58 -14.60 -24.56
C SER A 321 3.34 -15.22 -25.21
N ASN A 322 3.11 -16.51 -24.94
CA ASN A 322 1.84 -17.11 -25.33
C ASN A 322 0.72 -16.68 -24.38
N TRP A 323 -0.53 -16.83 -24.83
CA TRP A 323 -1.72 -16.41 -24.10
C TRP A 323 -1.83 -17.02 -22.70
N LEU A 324 -1.36 -18.25 -22.47
CA LEU A 324 -1.40 -18.93 -21.17
C LEU A 324 -0.45 -18.25 -20.18
N VAL A 325 0.78 -17.98 -20.60
CA VAL A 325 1.78 -17.32 -19.76
C VAL A 325 1.34 -15.88 -19.44
N ALA A 326 0.82 -15.15 -20.43
CA ALA A 326 0.25 -13.82 -20.21
C ALA A 326 -0.87 -13.86 -19.16
N ALA A 327 -1.79 -14.83 -19.26
CA ALA A 327 -2.87 -15.01 -18.29
C ALA A 327 -2.37 -15.34 -16.88
N LEU A 328 -1.34 -16.18 -16.74
CA LEU A 328 -0.74 -16.52 -15.44
C LEU A 328 -0.03 -15.32 -14.79
N VAL A 329 0.74 -14.55 -15.56
CA VAL A 329 1.38 -13.31 -15.07
C VAL A 329 0.32 -12.30 -14.64
N MET A 330 -0.76 -12.14 -15.42
CA MET A 330 -1.84 -11.24 -15.03
C MET A 330 -2.66 -11.75 -13.83
N ALA A 331 -2.82 -13.05 -13.66
CA ALA A 331 -3.37 -13.63 -12.45
C ALA A 331 -2.51 -13.30 -11.22
N ALA A 332 -1.18 -13.31 -11.36
CA ALA A 332 -0.26 -12.88 -10.29
C ALA A 332 -0.38 -11.37 -9.99
N ALA A 333 -0.57 -10.52 -11.00
CA ALA A 333 -0.85 -9.11 -10.82
C ALA A 333 -2.16 -8.87 -10.05
N ILE A 334 -3.21 -9.61 -10.39
CA ILE A 334 -4.51 -9.57 -9.71
C ILE A 334 -4.38 -10.10 -8.28
N ALA A 335 -3.57 -11.15 -8.05
CA ALA A 335 -3.26 -11.66 -6.72
C ALA A 335 -2.66 -10.57 -5.83
N ALA A 336 -1.68 -9.82 -6.35
CA ALA A 336 -1.05 -8.70 -5.64
C ALA A 336 -2.07 -7.60 -5.30
N GLY A 337 -2.97 -7.26 -6.23
CA GLY A 337 -4.02 -6.26 -5.99
C GLY A 337 -5.05 -6.73 -4.96
N ILE A 338 -5.54 -7.94 -5.07
CA ILE A 338 -6.57 -8.50 -4.17
C ILE A 338 -6.02 -8.63 -2.73
N SER A 339 -4.77 -9.07 -2.53
CA SER A 339 -4.15 -9.12 -1.19
C SER A 339 -4.16 -7.75 -0.52
N THR A 340 -3.75 -6.73 -1.26
CA THR A 340 -3.72 -5.35 -0.76
C THR A 340 -5.12 -4.80 -0.49
N ILE A 341 -6.08 -5.03 -1.40
CA ILE A 341 -7.50 -4.65 -1.21
C ILE A 341 -8.04 -5.27 0.08
N ASN A 342 -7.83 -6.57 0.30
CA ASN A 342 -8.34 -7.28 1.47
C ASN A 342 -7.78 -6.69 2.78
N ALA A 343 -6.46 -6.45 2.81
CA ALA A 343 -5.80 -5.87 3.97
C ALA A 343 -6.28 -4.43 4.26
N MET A 344 -6.45 -3.62 3.21
CA MET A 344 -6.93 -2.24 3.31
C MET A 344 -8.40 -2.16 3.75
N LEU A 345 -9.28 -2.98 3.19
CA LEU A 345 -10.70 -3.05 3.58
C LEU A 345 -10.83 -3.44 5.05
N LEU A 346 -10.08 -4.46 5.48
CA LEU A 346 -10.12 -4.94 6.85
C LEU A 346 -9.69 -3.85 7.83
N VAL A 347 -8.54 -3.22 7.60
CA VAL A 347 -8.01 -2.22 8.53
C VAL A 347 -8.77 -0.90 8.49
N SER A 348 -9.25 -0.46 7.33
CA SER A 348 -10.07 0.76 7.23
C SER A 348 -11.40 0.58 7.96
N SER A 349 -12.03 -0.58 7.81
CA SER A 349 -13.26 -0.88 8.56
C SER A 349 -13.01 -0.98 10.07
N GLN A 350 -11.86 -1.49 10.50
CA GLN A 350 -11.44 -1.48 11.88
C GLN A 350 -11.33 -0.06 12.44
N ILE A 351 -10.62 0.82 11.73
CA ILE A 351 -10.42 2.22 12.14
C ILE A 351 -11.77 2.94 12.20
N VAL A 352 -12.61 2.83 11.17
CA VAL A 352 -13.92 3.48 11.17
C VAL A 352 -14.80 2.95 12.30
N SER A 353 -14.89 1.64 12.46
CA SER A 353 -15.76 1.06 13.51
C SER A 353 -15.25 1.37 14.92
N GLN A 354 -13.96 1.12 15.21
CA GLN A 354 -13.42 1.19 16.57
C GLN A 354 -13.03 2.60 17.01
N ASP A 355 -12.51 3.42 16.07
CA ASP A 355 -11.95 4.73 16.42
C ASP A 355 -12.91 5.88 16.17
N LEU A 356 -13.82 5.76 15.20
CA LEU A 356 -14.76 6.82 14.87
C LEU A 356 -16.16 6.52 15.40
N VAL A 357 -16.80 5.41 14.99
CA VAL A 357 -18.19 5.11 15.36
C VAL A 357 -18.31 4.72 16.85
N LEU A 358 -17.42 3.84 17.32
CA LEU A 358 -17.46 3.35 18.72
C LEU A 358 -16.60 4.17 19.68
N LEU A 359 -16.10 5.33 19.29
CA LEU A 359 -15.23 6.17 20.11
C LEU A 359 -15.77 6.42 21.53
N ASN A 360 -17.07 6.66 21.67
CA ASN A 360 -17.75 6.92 22.93
C ASN A 360 -18.61 5.71 23.42
N HIS A 361 -18.58 4.59 22.70
CA HIS A 361 -19.46 3.43 22.94
C HIS A 361 -18.69 2.13 23.13
N LYS A 362 -17.34 2.18 23.31
CA LYS A 362 -16.54 0.98 23.61
C LYS A 362 -17.09 0.26 24.83
N GLY A 363 -17.34 -1.03 24.70
CA GLY A 363 -17.92 -1.86 25.77
C GLY A 363 -19.44 -1.74 25.96
N LYS A 364 -20.14 -0.88 25.21
CA LYS A 364 -21.60 -0.71 25.31
C LYS A 364 -22.40 -1.55 24.31
N ILE A 365 -21.73 -2.15 23.35
CA ILE A 365 -22.35 -3.02 22.34
C ILE A 365 -21.80 -4.44 22.44
N SER A 366 -22.62 -5.41 22.07
CA SER A 366 -22.20 -6.82 22.04
C SER A 366 -21.20 -7.07 20.90
N ASP A 367 -20.37 -8.12 21.05
CA ASP A 367 -19.43 -8.53 20.00
C ASP A 367 -20.14 -8.81 18.67
N LYS A 368 -21.36 -9.37 18.70
CA LYS A 368 -22.17 -9.61 17.50
C LYS A 368 -22.56 -8.32 16.81
N GLN A 369 -22.98 -7.30 17.55
CA GLN A 369 -23.30 -5.97 16.99
C GLN A 369 -22.06 -5.28 16.43
N ASN A 370 -20.94 -5.35 17.15
CA ASN A 370 -19.66 -4.81 16.66
C ASN A 370 -19.21 -5.48 15.36
N MET A 371 -19.31 -6.80 15.26
CA MET A 371 -19.00 -7.53 14.03
C MET A 371 -19.93 -7.17 12.87
N LEU A 372 -21.24 -7.02 13.13
CA LEU A 372 -22.20 -6.63 12.10
C LEU A 372 -21.93 -5.22 11.59
N LEU A 373 -21.68 -4.26 12.49
CA LEU A 373 -21.28 -2.89 12.16
C LEU A 373 -20.01 -2.89 11.30
N SER A 374 -18.98 -3.62 11.72
CA SER A 374 -17.71 -3.71 10.99
C SER A 374 -17.89 -4.27 9.58
N ARG A 375 -18.71 -5.30 9.42
CA ARG A 375 -19.03 -5.87 8.09
C ARG A 375 -19.79 -4.89 7.21
N GLY A 376 -20.72 -4.12 7.76
CA GLY A 376 -21.42 -3.05 7.03
C GLY A 376 -20.46 -1.96 6.56
N ILE A 377 -19.49 -1.58 7.38
CA ILE A 377 -18.46 -0.61 7.04
C ILE A 377 -17.52 -1.14 5.94
N VAL A 378 -17.12 -2.43 5.99
CA VAL A 378 -16.35 -3.07 4.90
C VAL A 378 -17.08 -2.91 3.57
N LEU A 379 -18.38 -3.22 3.54
CA LEU A 379 -19.21 -3.08 2.33
C LEU A 379 -19.26 -1.62 1.85
N ALA A 380 -19.51 -0.68 2.76
CA ALA A 380 -19.61 0.73 2.42
C ALA A 380 -18.30 1.28 1.83
N ILE A 381 -17.14 0.96 2.43
CA ILE A 381 -15.82 1.37 1.93
C ILE A 381 -15.54 0.73 0.58
N ALA A 382 -15.82 -0.57 0.40
CA ALA A 382 -15.58 -1.27 -0.86
C ALA A 382 -16.38 -0.64 -2.02
N VAL A 383 -17.65 -0.33 -1.78
CA VAL A 383 -18.51 0.32 -2.77
C VAL A 383 -18.05 1.75 -3.06
N ALA A 384 -17.74 2.54 -2.02
CA ALA A 384 -17.27 3.92 -2.20
C ALA A 384 -15.97 3.96 -3.03
N CYS A 385 -14.99 3.11 -2.70
CA CYS A 385 -13.74 3.02 -3.47
C CYS A 385 -13.95 2.47 -4.88
N GLY A 386 -14.91 1.56 -5.06
CA GLY A 386 -15.31 1.08 -6.39
C GLY A 386 -15.91 2.19 -7.26
N ILE A 387 -16.74 3.06 -6.69
CA ILE A 387 -17.28 4.24 -7.39
C ILE A 387 -16.14 5.20 -7.77
N MET A 388 -15.19 5.47 -6.85
CA MET A 388 -14.00 6.28 -7.16
C MET A 388 -13.14 5.69 -8.29
N ALA A 389 -13.16 4.37 -8.47
CA ALA A 389 -12.42 3.68 -9.51
C ALA A 389 -13.07 3.72 -10.90
N LEU A 390 -14.33 4.18 -11.03
CA LEU A 390 -15.05 4.20 -12.32
C LEU A 390 -14.48 5.22 -13.31
N ASP A 391 -13.90 6.31 -12.79
CA ASP A 391 -13.26 7.36 -13.58
C ASP A 391 -11.80 7.55 -13.09
N PRO A 392 -10.89 6.66 -13.52
CA PRO A 392 -9.53 6.65 -13.01
C PRO A 392 -8.69 7.78 -13.60
N PRO A 393 -7.76 8.35 -12.82
CA PRO A 393 -6.74 9.23 -13.36
C PRO A 393 -5.79 8.50 -14.29
N GLU A 394 -5.03 9.24 -15.10
CA GLU A 394 -4.12 8.66 -16.10
C GLU A 394 -3.02 7.80 -15.49
N THR A 395 -2.46 8.21 -14.34
CA THR A 395 -1.37 7.49 -13.66
C THR A 395 -1.76 7.06 -12.24
N LEU A 396 -1.75 5.74 -11.98
CA LEU A 396 -2.08 5.16 -10.66
C LEU A 396 -1.06 5.55 -9.60
N VAL A 397 0.21 5.52 -9.99
CA VAL A 397 1.36 5.63 -9.08
C VAL A 397 1.46 7.01 -8.47
N GLN A 398 1.36 8.05 -9.30
CA GLN A 398 1.61 9.42 -8.86
C GLN A 398 0.60 9.88 -7.81
N ILE A 399 -0.66 9.46 -7.92
CA ILE A 399 -1.67 9.77 -6.90
C ILE A 399 -1.37 9.08 -5.57
N VAL A 400 -0.97 7.81 -5.61
CA VAL A 400 -0.63 7.09 -4.38
C VAL A 400 0.59 7.73 -3.71
N GLN A 401 1.62 8.06 -4.46
CA GLN A 401 2.84 8.68 -3.92
C GLN A 401 2.59 10.10 -3.40
N ASP A 402 1.96 10.95 -4.20
CA ASP A 402 1.85 12.37 -3.91
C ASP A 402 0.68 12.73 -2.98
N VAL A 403 -0.29 11.82 -2.79
CA VAL A 403 -1.45 12.07 -1.92
C VAL A 403 -1.49 11.07 -0.78
N ALA A 404 -1.58 9.76 -1.09
CA ALA A 404 -1.81 8.77 -0.06
C ALA A 404 -0.61 8.63 0.89
N TYR A 405 0.59 8.39 0.37
CA TYR A 405 1.78 8.23 1.22
C TYR A 405 2.19 9.54 1.91
N THR A 406 2.17 10.65 1.21
CA THR A 406 2.54 11.95 1.80
C THR A 406 1.53 12.42 2.85
N GLY A 407 0.25 12.09 2.68
CA GLY A 407 -0.79 12.31 3.69
C GLY A 407 -0.58 11.44 4.94
N LEU A 408 -0.29 10.15 4.74
CA LEU A 408 0.02 9.24 5.86
C LEU A 408 1.32 9.59 6.57
N ALA A 409 2.31 10.17 5.87
CA ALA A 409 3.54 10.66 6.49
C ALA A 409 3.27 11.72 7.57
N GLN A 410 2.15 12.46 7.49
CA GLN A 410 1.78 13.45 8.50
C GLN A 410 1.47 12.84 9.88
N LEU A 411 1.29 11.54 9.98
CA LEU A 411 1.11 10.83 11.25
C LEU A 411 2.44 10.61 12.00
N ALA A 412 3.56 10.60 11.25
CA ALA A 412 4.87 10.24 11.78
C ALA A 412 5.39 11.17 12.88
N PRO A 413 5.34 12.52 12.78
CA PRO A 413 5.89 13.39 13.80
C PRO A 413 5.23 13.20 15.17
N ALA A 414 3.89 13.15 15.23
CA ALA A 414 3.17 12.93 16.48
C ALA A 414 3.46 11.56 17.09
N PHE A 415 3.57 10.51 16.26
CA PHE A 415 3.91 9.17 16.71
C PHE A 415 5.34 9.10 17.25
N LEU A 416 6.32 9.50 16.46
CA LEU A 416 7.74 9.35 16.79
C LEU A 416 8.15 10.22 17.98
N LEU A 417 7.78 11.50 17.93
CA LEU A 417 8.07 12.41 19.05
C LEU A 417 7.28 11.97 20.31
N GLY A 418 6.04 11.52 20.15
CA GLY A 418 5.28 10.94 21.26
C GLY A 418 5.92 9.71 21.89
N LEU A 419 6.61 8.87 21.09
CA LEU A 419 7.23 7.65 21.54
C LEU A 419 8.56 7.86 22.27
N TYR A 420 9.35 8.85 21.84
CA TYR A 420 10.72 9.05 22.32
C TYR A 420 10.94 10.34 23.12
N TRP A 421 10.10 11.34 22.95
CA TRP A 421 10.26 12.61 23.62
C TRP A 421 9.14 12.84 24.65
N LYS A 422 9.47 12.74 25.93
CA LYS A 422 8.54 12.98 27.05
C LYS A 422 7.93 14.38 27.03
N GLY A 423 8.63 15.38 26.47
CA GLY A 423 8.20 16.75 26.33
C GLY A 423 7.19 17.01 25.21
N CYS A 424 6.90 16.00 24.38
CA CYS A 424 5.90 16.14 23.32
C CYS A 424 4.48 16.29 23.92
N THR A 425 3.80 17.41 23.61
CA THR A 425 2.51 17.75 24.20
C THR A 425 1.35 17.51 23.23
N LYS A 426 0.13 17.40 23.80
CA LYS A 426 -1.11 17.31 23.02
C LYS A 426 -1.24 18.48 22.05
N ALA A 427 -0.95 19.72 22.49
CA ALA A 427 -1.05 20.91 21.66
C ALA A 427 -0.09 20.85 20.47
N GLY A 428 1.19 20.52 20.72
CA GLY A 428 2.18 20.40 19.67
C GLY A 428 1.79 19.36 18.62
N ALA A 429 1.46 18.15 19.05
CA ALA A 429 1.04 17.05 18.15
C ALA A 429 -0.20 17.41 17.34
N SER A 430 -1.19 18.08 17.96
CA SER A 430 -2.43 18.49 17.28
C SER A 430 -2.17 19.58 16.23
N CYS A 431 -1.45 20.62 16.58
CA CYS A 431 -1.15 21.72 15.66
C CYS A 431 -0.25 21.27 14.51
N GLY A 432 0.80 20.48 14.79
CA GLY A 432 1.69 19.96 13.77
C GLY A 432 0.96 19.10 12.74
N MET A 433 0.21 18.10 13.19
CA MET A 433 -0.52 17.20 12.29
C MET A 433 -1.59 17.94 11.48
N THR A 434 -2.34 18.86 12.09
CA THR A 434 -3.37 19.66 11.41
C THR A 434 -2.75 20.57 10.35
N ALA A 435 -1.68 21.30 10.71
CA ALA A 435 -0.97 22.18 9.77
C ALA A 435 -0.36 21.40 8.61
N GLY A 436 0.25 20.23 8.89
CA GLY A 436 0.81 19.36 7.86
C GLY A 436 -0.22 18.96 6.80
N ILE A 437 -1.40 18.52 7.23
CA ILE A 437 -2.48 18.15 6.30
C ILE A 437 -2.99 19.36 5.52
N ILE A 438 -3.19 20.50 6.18
CA ILE A 438 -3.65 21.71 5.50
C ILE A 438 -2.65 22.15 4.42
N ILE A 439 -1.35 22.20 4.75
CA ILE A 439 -0.31 22.59 3.80
C ILE A 439 -0.22 21.60 2.63
N LEU A 440 -0.31 20.29 2.89
CA LEU A 440 -0.29 19.27 1.86
C LEU A 440 -1.40 19.52 0.81
N PHE A 441 -2.63 19.68 1.27
CA PHE A 441 -3.75 19.89 0.36
C PHE A 441 -3.73 21.29 -0.27
N ALA A 442 -3.37 22.32 0.48
CA ALA A 442 -3.27 23.68 -0.05
C ALA A 442 -2.26 23.77 -1.20
N THR A 443 -1.03 23.25 -1.02
CA THR A 443 -0.01 23.27 -2.06
C THR A 443 -0.42 22.46 -3.29
N ARG A 444 -1.15 21.35 -3.09
CA ARG A 444 -1.65 20.54 -4.21
C ARG A 444 -2.80 21.20 -4.96
N ILE A 445 -3.79 21.75 -4.27
CA ILE A 445 -4.94 22.44 -4.90
C ILE A 445 -4.47 23.66 -5.65
N LEU A 446 -3.59 24.46 -5.05
CA LEU A 446 -3.01 25.64 -5.65
C LEU A 446 -1.94 25.34 -6.71
N LYS A 447 -1.53 24.06 -6.85
CA LYS A 447 -0.47 23.60 -7.76
C LYS A 447 0.83 24.39 -7.61
N VAL A 448 1.21 24.71 -6.37
CA VAL A 448 2.42 25.50 -6.09
C VAL A 448 3.55 24.63 -5.52
N THR A 449 4.76 24.96 -5.93
CA THR A 449 6.01 24.39 -5.41
C THR A 449 6.89 25.49 -4.84
N PRO A 450 6.62 25.94 -3.59
CA PRO A 450 7.32 27.10 -3.02
C PRO A 450 8.84 26.88 -3.04
N LEU A 451 9.60 27.85 -3.53
CA LEU A 451 11.05 27.80 -3.73
C LEU A 451 11.52 26.61 -4.60
N GLY A 452 10.65 26.06 -5.44
CA GLY A 452 10.93 24.87 -6.27
C GLY A 452 11.00 23.56 -5.49
N TRP A 453 10.52 23.52 -4.22
CA TRP A 453 10.42 22.30 -3.43
C TRP A 453 9.01 21.72 -3.49
N PRO A 454 8.85 20.38 -3.46
CA PRO A 454 7.52 19.78 -3.49
C PRO A 454 6.70 20.14 -2.25
N GLY A 455 5.37 20.31 -2.42
CA GLY A 455 4.47 20.72 -1.34
C GLY A 455 4.47 19.78 -0.12
N PHE A 456 4.65 18.49 -0.34
CA PHE A 456 4.70 17.51 0.76
C PHE A 456 5.94 17.67 1.67
N MET A 457 7.04 18.25 1.16
CA MET A 457 8.18 18.62 1.99
C MET A 457 7.76 19.70 3.01
N TRP A 458 7.15 20.76 2.53
CA TRP A 458 6.67 21.83 3.41
C TRP A 458 5.68 21.32 4.45
N ALA A 459 4.75 20.47 4.03
CA ALA A 459 3.78 19.83 4.92
C ALA A 459 4.48 19.03 6.04
N PHE A 460 5.42 18.16 5.69
CA PHE A 460 6.08 17.26 6.63
C PHE A 460 7.00 18.00 7.62
N PHE A 461 7.85 18.89 7.12
CA PHE A 461 8.77 19.62 7.99
C PHE A 461 8.08 20.68 8.84
N THR A 462 7.03 21.33 8.34
CA THR A 462 6.20 22.23 9.16
C THR A 462 5.48 21.47 10.27
N ASN A 463 4.99 20.27 9.99
CA ASN A 463 4.40 19.41 11.02
C ASN A 463 5.43 19.09 12.13
N ILE A 464 6.65 18.66 11.76
CA ILE A 464 7.71 18.42 12.74
C ILE A 464 8.03 19.69 13.54
N LEU A 465 8.26 20.80 12.87
CA LEU A 465 8.64 22.07 13.49
C LEU A 465 7.57 22.54 14.49
N LEU A 466 6.31 22.58 14.07
CA LEU A 466 5.21 22.99 14.95
C LEU A 466 4.99 22.03 16.10
N THR A 467 5.15 20.71 15.87
CA THR A 467 5.08 19.73 16.96
C THR A 467 6.15 19.99 17.99
N ILE A 468 7.39 20.30 17.59
CA ILE A 468 8.50 20.58 18.51
C ILE A 468 8.32 21.95 19.21
N VAL A 469 8.12 23.02 18.45
CA VAL A 469 8.06 24.39 18.99
C VAL A 469 6.88 24.56 19.94
N ILE A 470 5.69 24.13 19.52
CA ILE A 470 4.50 24.27 20.37
C ILE A 470 4.60 23.37 21.59
N SER A 471 5.18 22.16 21.48
CA SER A 471 5.42 21.32 22.64
C SER A 471 6.40 21.97 23.63
N ALA A 472 7.47 22.60 23.13
CA ALA A 472 8.43 23.29 24.00
C ALA A 472 7.79 24.47 24.76
N ILE A 473 6.90 25.23 24.12
CA ILE A 473 6.18 26.35 24.72
C ILE A 473 5.10 25.88 25.69
N THR A 474 4.37 24.82 25.34
CA THR A 474 3.23 24.31 26.12
C THR A 474 3.60 23.23 27.14
N LYS A 475 4.90 22.92 27.26
CA LYS A 475 5.39 22.01 28.29
C LYS A 475 5.12 22.65 29.65
N GLN A 476 4.15 22.11 30.39
CA GLN A 476 4.01 22.47 31.79
C GLN A 476 5.33 22.19 32.49
N LYS A 477 5.89 23.16 33.22
CA LYS A 477 6.94 22.90 34.20
C LYS A 477 6.32 21.84 35.13
N VAL A 478 6.80 20.61 35.04
CA VAL A 478 6.50 19.59 36.04
C VAL A 478 7.11 20.17 37.30
N GLY A 479 6.27 20.72 38.17
CA GLY A 479 6.67 21.17 39.48
C GLY A 479 7.31 19.99 40.17
N GLU A 480 8.44 20.22 40.75
CA GLU A 480 9.08 19.35 41.75
C GLU A 480 8.01 19.05 42.80
N VAL A 481 7.44 17.82 42.78
CA VAL A 481 6.74 17.20 43.89
C VAL A 481 7.29 15.80 44.06
#